data_0fdc4f74b79d778c1eb4d4d0cd5af66f
#
_entry.id   0fdc4f74b79d778c1eb4d4d0cd5af66f
#
_cell.length_a   1.000
_cell.length_b   1.000
_cell.length_c   1.000
_cell.angle_alpha   90.00
_cell.angle_beta   90.00
_cell.angle_gamma   90.00
#
_symmetry.space_group_name_H-M   'P 1'
#
loop_
_entity.id
_entity.type
_entity.pdbx_description
1 polymer ?
#
loop_
_entity_poly.entity_id
_entity_poly.type
_entity_poly.pdbx_seq_one_letter_code
_entity_poly.pdbx_strand_id
1 'polypeptide(L)'
;MQITENNLTNIMPNARTQAGVFVSALNTAMARRRIDTPKRIAAFLAQVGHESGQLQYVRELGNNQYLSKYDTGTLALRLGNTPEADGDGQKYRGRGLIQITGRSNYRQCSLGLFGDERLLSLPELLEQPQWAAESAAWFWEQNGLNELADRDQFNTITRRINGGLNGLQDRLEIWARARAVLCQSLGE
;
A
#
# COMPACT_ATOMS: atom_id res chain seq x y z
N MET A 1 -12.07 -7.55 -13.51
CA MET A 1 -12.90 -7.93 -12.34
C MET A 1 -12.95 -6.75 -11.38
N GLN A 2 -14.14 -6.43 -10.84
CA GLN A 2 -14.29 -5.40 -9.80
C GLN A 2 -14.73 -6.06 -8.50
N ILE A 3 -14.28 -5.51 -7.37
CA ILE A 3 -14.74 -5.92 -6.03
C ILE A 3 -15.88 -5.01 -5.58
N THR A 4 -16.79 -5.56 -4.78
CA THR A 4 -17.86 -4.81 -4.12
C THR A 4 -17.45 -4.43 -2.70
N GLU A 5 -18.18 -3.50 -2.09
CA GLU A 5 -18.00 -3.18 -0.67
C GLU A 5 -18.18 -4.43 0.21
N ASN A 6 -19.17 -5.29 -0.12
CA ASN A 6 -19.40 -6.54 0.60
C ASN A 6 -18.22 -7.51 0.46
N ASN A 7 -17.63 -7.65 -0.74
CA ASN A 7 -16.40 -8.42 -0.91
C ASN A 7 -15.31 -7.90 0.02
N LEU A 8 -15.09 -6.58 0.02
CA LEU A 8 -14.03 -5.95 0.81
C LEU A 8 -14.26 -6.12 2.32
N THR A 9 -15.50 -5.99 2.79
CA THR A 9 -15.88 -6.23 4.20
C THR A 9 -15.64 -7.68 4.61
N ASN A 10 -15.93 -8.64 3.73
CA ASN A 10 -15.68 -10.05 4.01
C ASN A 10 -14.17 -10.40 4.02
N ILE A 11 -13.39 -9.73 3.19
CA ILE A 11 -11.92 -9.90 3.16
C ILE A 11 -11.26 -9.24 4.38
N MET A 12 -11.72 -8.04 4.72
CA MET A 12 -11.19 -7.18 5.79
C MET A 12 -12.31 -6.81 6.77
N PRO A 13 -12.72 -7.71 7.69
CA PRO A 13 -13.85 -7.45 8.58
C PRO A 13 -13.67 -6.22 9.47
N ASN A 14 -12.43 -5.88 9.80
CA ASN A 14 -12.12 -4.72 10.65
C ASN A 14 -12.10 -3.39 9.86
N ALA A 15 -12.27 -3.42 8.54
CA ALA A 15 -12.37 -2.20 7.73
C ALA A 15 -13.63 -1.39 8.05
N ARG A 16 -14.73 -2.08 8.39
CA ARG A 16 -16.01 -1.45 8.75
C ARG A 16 -16.44 -0.44 7.67
N THR A 17 -16.73 0.80 8.07
CA THR A 17 -17.12 1.90 7.15
C THR A 17 -16.03 2.26 6.13
N GLN A 18 -14.77 1.95 6.40
CA GLN A 18 -13.67 2.21 5.46
C GLN A 18 -13.74 1.36 4.19
N ALA A 19 -14.40 0.21 4.23
CA ALA A 19 -14.64 -0.58 3.03
C ALA A 19 -15.40 0.23 1.96
N GLY A 20 -16.47 0.93 2.34
CA GLY A 20 -17.22 1.82 1.44
C GLY A 20 -16.41 3.03 0.98
N VAL A 21 -15.55 3.57 1.85
CA VAL A 21 -14.69 4.71 1.51
C VAL A 21 -13.66 4.35 0.44
N PHE A 22 -13.08 3.13 0.51
CA PHE A 22 -11.95 2.74 -0.34
C PHE A 22 -12.31 1.90 -1.56
N VAL A 23 -13.48 1.27 -1.62
CA VAL A 23 -13.80 0.29 -2.66
C VAL A 23 -13.66 0.85 -4.07
N SER A 24 -14.16 2.04 -4.32
CA SER A 24 -14.06 2.68 -5.65
C SER A 24 -12.62 3.04 -6.00
N ALA A 25 -11.88 3.60 -5.06
CA ALA A 25 -10.47 3.96 -5.24
C ALA A 25 -9.61 2.72 -5.51
N LEU A 26 -9.83 1.63 -4.79
CA LEU A 26 -9.13 0.36 -4.99
C LEU A 26 -9.44 -0.24 -6.37
N ASN A 27 -10.70 -0.26 -6.77
CA ASN A 27 -11.08 -0.76 -8.09
C ASN A 27 -10.41 0.03 -9.22
N THR A 28 -10.39 1.36 -9.12
CA THR A 28 -9.75 2.23 -10.11
C THR A 28 -8.25 1.97 -10.18
N ALA A 29 -7.57 1.94 -9.03
CA ALA A 29 -6.13 1.73 -8.95
C ALA A 29 -5.73 0.34 -9.45
N MET A 30 -6.45 -0.70 -9.05
CA MET A 30 -6.21 -2.08 -9.49
C MET A 30 -6.38 -2.23 -11.00
N ALA A 31 -7.45 -1.67 -11.58
CA ALA A 31 -7.68 -1.72 -13.01
C ALA A 31 -6.54 -1.05 -13.79
N ARG A 32 -6.09 0.11 -13.34
CA ARG A 32 -5.01 0.87 -13.98
C ARG A 32 -3.68 0.12 -14.01
N ARG A 33 -3.40 -0.69 -13.02
CA ARG A 33 -2.14 -1.44 -12.86
C ARG A 33 -2.27 -2.93 -13.15
N ARG A 34 -3.36 -3.32 -13.84
CA ARG A 34 -3.61 -4.70 -14.26
C ARG A 34 -3.63 -5.71 -13.11
N ILE A 35 -4.09 -5.27 -11.95
CA ILE A 35 -4.43 -6.11 -10.81
C ILE A 35 -5.88 -6.56 -11.04
N ASP A 36 -6.10 -7.47 -11.99
CA ASP A 36 -7.40 -7.71 -12.62
C ASP A 36 -7.84 -9.19 -12.61
N THR A 37 -6.99 -10.08 -12.09
CA THR A 37 -7.34 -11.50 -11.91
C THR A 37 -7.60 -11.81 -10.43
N PRO A 38 -8.39 -12.86 -10.10
CA PRO A 38 -8.63 -13.25 -8.71
C PRO A 38 -7.34 -13.45 -7.91
N LYS A 39 -6.31 -14.07 -8.50
CA LYS A 39 -5.01 -14.27 -7.84
C LYS A 39 -4.32 -12.96 -7.51
N ARG A 40 -4.26 -12.03 -8.46
CA ARG A 40 -3.62 -10.71 -8.28
C ARG A 40 -4.36 -9.88 -7.26
N ILE A 41 -5.69 -9.82 -7.38
CA ILE A 41 -6.55 -9.07 -6.45
C ILE A 41 -6.43 -9.63 -5.04
N ALA A 42 -6.51 -10.95 -4.87
CA ALA A 42 -6.40 -11.59 -3.55
C ALA A 42 -5.06 -11.28 -2.88
N ALA A 43 -3.96 -11.43 -3.61
CA ALA A 43 -2.63 -11.15 -3.08
C ALA A 43 -2.43 -9.66 -2.75
N PHE A 44 -2.88 -8.76 -3.63
CA PHE A 44 -2.82 -7.31 -3.42
C PHE A 44 -3.62 -6.89 -2.19
N LEU A 45 -4.88 -7.31 -2.08
CA LEU A 45 -5.74 -6.96 -0.95
C LEU A 45 -5.23 -7.54 0.37
N ALA A 46 -4.62 -8.72 0.35
CA ALA A 46 -4.01 -9.29 1.55
C ALA A 46 -2.85 -8.42 2.08
N GLN A 47 -2.00 -7.96 1.21
CA GLN A 47 -0.88 -7.09 1.58
C GLN A 47 -1.37 -5.70 2.04
N VAL A 48 -2.26 -5.09 1.27
CA VAL A 48 -2.90 -3.81 1.64
C VAL A 48 -3.61 -3.92 2.99
N GLY A 49 -4.36 -5.00 3.20
CA GLY A 49 -5.08 -5.22 4.45
C GLY A 49 -4.16 -5.26 5.66
N HIS A 50 -3.05 -5.98 5.56
CA HIS A 50 -2.06 -6.00 6.64
C HIS A 50 -1.38 -4.65 6.83
N GLU A 51 -0.84 -4.07 5.77
CA GLU A 51 -0.05 -2.83 5.83
C GLU A 51 -0.85 -1.62 6.35
N SER A 52 -2.15 -1.58 6.08
CA SER A 52 -3.04 -0.48 6.46
C SER A 52 -3.87 -0.75 7.72
N GLY A 53 -3.66 -1.88 8.40
CA GLY A 53 -4.54 -2.28 9.51
C GLY A 53 -5.99 -2.42 9.05
N GLN A 54 -6.22 -3.08 7.93
CA GLN A 54 -7.52 -3.23 7.27
C GLN A 54 -8.17 -1.87 6.95
N LEU A 55 -7.43 -1.00 6.25
CA LEU A 55 -7.86 0.32 5.77
C LEU A 55 -8.05 1.39 6.85
N GLN A 56 -7.58 1.12 8.08
CA GLN A 56 -7.70 2.10 9.17
C GLN A 56 -6.62 3.18 9.11
N TYR A 57 -5.45 2.88 8.53
CA TYR A 57 -4.30 3.77 8.56
C TYR A 57 -3.78 4.05 7.16
N VAL A 58 -3.68 5.33 6.84
CA VAL A 58 -3.07 5.86 5.60
C VAL A 58 -1.83 6.70 5.88
N ARG A 59 -1.44 6.81 7.15
CA ARG A 59 -0.29 7.58 7.62
C ARG A 59 0.40 6.85 8.76
N GLU A 60 1.73 6.83 8.74
CA GLU A 60 2.53 6.31 9.84
C GLU A 60 2.23 7.07 11.13
N LEU A 61 1.96 6.31 12.19
CA LEU A 61 1.73 6.85 13.51
C LEU A 61 3.08 7.15 14.18
N GLY A 62 3.17 8.31 14.80
CA GLY A 62 4.37 8.73 15.51
C GLY A 62 4.40 10.24 15.68
N ASN A 63 4.96 10.68 16.79
CA ASN A 63 5.21 12.10 17.03
C ASN A 63 6.52 12.53 16.32
N ASN A 64 6.78 13.85 16.35
CA ASN A 64 7.98 14.40 15.71
C ASN A 64 9.28 13.81 16.26
N GLN A 65 9.33 13.49 17.56
CA GLN A 65 10.49 12.87 18.17
C GLN A 65 10.76 11.47 17.61
N TYR A 66 9.74 10.64 17.47
CA TYR A 66 9.85 9.32 16.85
C TYR A 66 10.30 9.42 15.39
N LEU A 67 9.72 10.35 14.63
CA LEU A 67 10.00 10.53 13.21
C LEU A 67 11.35 11.18 12.93
N SER A 68 11.96 11.81 13.94
CA SER A 68 13.30 12.41 13.81
C SER A 68 14.39 11.40 13.42
N LYS A 69 14.17 10.10 13.68
CA LYS A 69 15.07 9.03 13.23
C LYS A 69 15.25 8.98 11.71
N TYR A 70 14.27 9.47 10.95
CA TYR A 70 14.30 9.55 9.49
C TYR A 70 14.91 10.86 8.98
N ASP A 71 15.17 11.82 9.87
CA ASP A 71 15.59 13.18 9.54
C ASP A 71 17.10 13.32 9.45
N THR A 72 17.83 12.49 10.18
CA THR A 72 19.29 12.56 10.27
C THR A 72 19.95 11.19 10.12
N GLY A 73 21.28 11.21 9.86
CA GLY A 73 22.10 10.01 9.88
C GLY A 73 21.90 9.08 8.69
N THR A 74 22.28 7.82 8.85
CA THR A 74 22.28 6.81 7.78
C THR A 74 20.88 6.51 7.26
N LEU A 75 19.88 6.52 8.14
CA LEU A 75 18.50 6.23 7.74
C LEU A 75 17.94 7.35 6.87
N ALA A 76 18.23 8.61 7.19
CA ALA A 76 17.90 9.74 6.32
C ALA A 76 18.50 9.59 4.93
N LEU A 77 19.78 9.26 4.84
CA LEU A 77 20.46 9.04 3.56
C LEU A 77 19.85 7.91 2.74
N ARG A 78 19.49 6.79 3.37
CA ARG A 78 18.81 5.66 2.69
C ARG A 78 17.46 6.03 2.11
N LEU A 79 16.75 6.95 2.74
CA LEU A 79 15.43 7.43 2.32
C LEU A 79 15.51 8.61 1.32
N GLY A 80 16.73 9.08 1.04
CA GLY A 80 16.95 10.24 0.18
C GLY A 80 16.54 11.56 0.83
N ASN A 81 16.36 11.57 2.16
CA ASN A 81 16.23 12.78 2.96
C ASN A 81 17.61 13.42 3.12
N THR A 82 17.65 14.73 3.36
CA THR A 82 18.92 15.36 3.70
C THR A 82 19.38 14.89 5.08
N PRO A 83 20.70 14.86 5.36
CA PRO A 83 21.20 14.42 6.67
C PRO A 83 21.06 15.49 7.76
N GLU A 84 20.66 16.69 7.39
CA GLU A 84 20.43 17.82 8.30
C GLU A 84 19.08 17.66 9.00
N ALA A 85 18.96 18.19 10.21
CA ALA A 85 17.70 18.18 10.97
C ALA A 85 16.76 19.29 10.45
N ASP A 86 16.23 19.11 9.25
CA ASP A 86 15.41 20.10 8.52
C ASP A 86 13.92 19.72 8.43
N GLY A 87 13.50 18.61 9.02
CA GLY A 87 12.12 18.16 9.06
C GLY A 87 11.72 17.21 7.93
N ASP A 88 12.64 16.78 7.07
CA ASP A 88 12.36 15.84 5.98
C ASP A 88 11.85 14.48 6.50
N GLY A 89 12.35 14.03 7.66
CA GLY A 89 11.88 12.81 8.30
C GLY A 89 10.40 12.85 8.65
N GLN A 90 9.94 13.96 9.17
CA GLN A 90 8.54 14.19 9.50
C GLN A 90 7.69 14.44 8.26
N LYS A 91 8.21 15.23 7.32
CA LYS A 91 7.52 15.61 6.09
C LYS A 91 7.24 14.40 5.21
N TYR A 92 8.22 13.52 5.05
CA TYR A 92 8.13 12.34 4.18
C TYR A 92 7.93 11.05 4.97
N ARG A 93 7.15 11.10 6.06
CA ARG A 93 6.70 9.93 6.81
C ARG A 93 5.91 8.97 5.92
N GLY A 94 5.79 7.73 6.35
CA GLY A 94 5.01 6.73 5.62
C GLY A 94 3.56 7.18 5.38
N ARG A 95 3.12 7.15 4.12
CA ARG A 95 1.73 7.44 3.73
C ARG A 95 1.28 6.50 2.62
N GLY A 96 -0.06 6.32 2.52
CA GLY A 96 -0.70 5.42 1.58
C GLY A 96 -1.01 4.06 2.17
N LEU A 97 -1.71 3.21 1.42
CA LEU A 97 -2.13 1.87 1.87
C LEU A 97 -0.98 0.86 1.93
N ILE A 98 0.04 1.04 1.10
CA ILE A 98 1.38 0.46 1.26
C ILE A 98 2.30 1.65 1.39
N GLN A 99 2.86 1.85 2.56
CA GLN A 99 3.45 3.15 2.90
C GLN A 99 4.66 3.52 2.06
N ILE A 100 4.56 4.69 1.42
CA ILE A 100 5.68 5.38 0.78
C ILE A 100 6.37 6.22 1.85
N THR A 101 7.67 6.01 2.05
CA THR A 101 8.45 6.68 3.08
C THR A 101 9.74 7.23 2.49
N GLY A 102 10.09 8.46 2.87
CA GLY A 102 11.33 9.14 2.47
C GLY A 102 11.21 9.94 1.18
N ARG A 103 11.97 11.01 1.10
CA ARG A 103 11.91 11.98 -0.01
C ARG A 103 12.11 11.32 -1.38
N SER A 104 13.08 10.43 -1.50
CA SER A 104 13.36 9.74 -2.77
C SER A 104 12.19 8.90 -3.24
N ASN A 105 11.54 8.15 -2.35
CA ASN A 105 10.38 7.33 -2.68
C ASN A 105 9.15 8.18 -3.01
N TYR A 106 8.94 9.29 -2.32
CA TYR A 106 7.89 10.26 -2.66
C TYR A 106 8.10 10.84 -4.06
N ARG A 107 9.34 11.19 -4.42
CA ARG A 107 9.66 11.69 -5.74
C ARG A 107 9.35 10.68 -6.83
N GLN A 108 9.80 9.43 -6.67
CA GLN A 108 9.55 8.36 -7.62
C GLN A 108 8.05 8.07 -7.77
N CYS A 109 7.33 7.99 -6.66
CA CYS A 109 5.88 7.81 -6.65
C CYS A 109 5.18 8.97 -7.36
N SER A 110 5.58 10.20 -7.09
CA SER A 110 5.03 11.41 -7.75
C SER A 110 5.19 11.36 -9.26
N LEU A 111 6.37 11.02 -9.74
CA LEU A 111 6.62 10.87 -11.17
C LEU A 111 5.77 9.76 -11.79
N GLY A 112 5.59 8.65 -11.07
CA GLY A 112 4.79 7.51 -11.52
C GLY A 112 3.29 7.77 -11.55
N LEU A 113 2.76 8.58 -10.63
CA LEU A 113 1.33 8.91 -10.55
C LEU A 113 0.93 10.14 -11.35
N PHE A 114 1.77 11.16 -11.35
CA PHE A 114 1.43 12.50 -11.86
C PHE A 114 2.31 12.97 -13.02
N GLY A 115 3.47 12.36 -13.21
CA GLY A 115 4.46 12.83 -14.19
C GLY A 115 5.22 14.09 -13.74
N ASP A 116 5.04 14.53 -12.50
CA ASP A 116 5.71 15.67 -11.89
C ASP A 116 6.09 15.39 -10.42
N GLU A 117 6.72 16.34 -9.76
CA GLU A 117 7.23 16.18 -8.38
C GLU A 117 6.28 16.74 -7.30
N ARG A 118 4.97 16.85 -7.59
CA ARG A 118 4.01 17.50 -6.67
C ARG A 118 3.95 16.89 -5.26
N LEU A 119 4.22 15.58 -5.12
CA LEU A 119 4.23 14.95 -3.80
C LEU A 119 5.37 15.44 -2.88
N LEU A 120 6.41 16.05 -3.45
CA LEU A 120 7.45 16.69 -2.62
C LEU A 120 6.94 17.95 -1.91
N SER A 121 6.00 18.66 -2.52
CA SER A 121 5.35 19.84 -1.94
C SER A 121 4.07 19.51 -1.18
N LEU A 122 3.36 18.48 -1.60
CA LEU A 122 2.06 18.06 -1.07
C LEU A 122 2.05 16.56 -0.72
N PRO A 123 2.92 16.09 0.20
CA PRO A 123 3.03 14.67 0.53
C PRO A 123 1.73 14.10 1.14
N GLU A 124 0.93 14.93 1.78
CA GLU A 124 -0.37 14.57 2.36
C GLU A 124 -1.43 14.16 1.34
N LEU A 125 -1.22 14.36 0.04
CA LEU A 125 -2.09 13.82 -1.00
C LEU A 125 -2.22 12.30 -0.88
N LEU A 126 -1.17 11.60 -0.44
CA LEU A 126 -1.18 10.15 -0.26
C LEU A 126 -2.07 9.68 0.91
N GLU A 127 -2.62 10.57 1.71
CA GLU A 127 -3.61 10.26 2.74
C GLU A 127 -5.05 10.24 2.20
N GLN A 128 -5.29 10.81 1.02
CA GLN A 128 -6.60 10.76 0.37
C GLN A 128 -6.85 9.34 -0.20
N PRO A 129 -8.08 8.80 -0.09
CA PRO A 129 -8.39 7.44 -0.53
C PRO A 129 -7.91 7.12 -1.94
N GLN A 130 -8.15 8.00 -2.91
CA GLN A 130 -7.72 7.83 -4.29
C GLN A 130 -6.20 7.62 -4.38
N TRP A 131 -5.42 8.51 -3.79
CA TRP A 131 -3.97 8.47 -3.93
C TRP A 131 -3.31 7.47 -2.99
N ALA A 132 -3.94 7.15 -1.87
CA ALA A 132 -3.52 6.06 -0.99
C ALA A 132 -3.62 4.70 -1.70
N ALA A 133 -4.68 4.47 -2.48
CA ALA A 133 -4.84 3.28 -3.29
C ALA A 133 -3.91 3.28 -4.52
N GLU A 134 -3.82 4.40 -5.25
CA GLU A 134 -2.98 4.52 -6.43
C GLU A 134 -1.49 4.34 -6.11
N SER A 135 -1.01 4.88 -5.01
CA SER A 135 0.39 4.70 -4.60
C SER A 135 0.71 3.24 -4.25
N ALA A 136 -0.22 2.53 -3.63
CA ALA A 136 -0.07 1.10 -3.35
C ALA A 136 -0.02 0.26 -4.63
N ALA A 137 -0.92 0.52 -5.59
CA ALA A 137 -0.95 -0.17 -6.87
C ALA A 137 0.28 0.15 -7.73
N TRP A 138 0.76 1.39 -7.70
CA TRP A 138 2.02 1.79 -8.34
C TRP A 138 3.21 1.03 -7.76
N PHE A 139 3.34 0.98 -6.44
CA PHE A 139 4.38 0.21 -5.76
C PHE A 139 4.33 -1.28 -6.18
N TRP A 140 3.14 -1.85 -6.23
CA TRP A 140 2.91 -3.22 -6.65
C TRP A 140 3.44 -3.50 -8.06
N GLU A 141 3.12 -2.64 -9.01
CA GLU A 141 3.59 -2.75 -10.39
C GLU A 141 5.11 -2.58 -10.48
N GLN A 142 5.67 -1.56 -9.83
CA GLN A 142 7.12 -1.28 -9.86
C GLN A 142 7.96 -2.45 -9.32
N ASN A 143 7.40 -3.26 -8.44
CA ASN A 143 8.09 -4.40 -7.85
C ASN A 143 7.74 -5.75 -8.53
N GLY A 144 7.03 -5.75 -9.65
CA GLY A 144 6.70 -6.95 -10.41
C GLY A 144 5.84 -7.94 -9.64
N LEU A 145 4.91 -7.46 -8.80
CA LEU A 145 4.19 -8.31 -7.87
C LEU A 145 3.02 -9.06 -8.54
N ASN A 146 2.54 -8.60 -9.71
CA ASN A 146 1.53 -9.33 -10.48
C ASN A 146 2.03 -10.72 -10.90
N GLU A 147 3.24 -10.80 -11.42
CA GLU A 147 3.83 -12.07 -11.89
C GLU A 147 4.08 -13.04 -10.74
N LEU A 148 4.42 -12.52 -9.57
CA LEU A 148 4.55 -13.33 -8.35
C LEU A 148 3.19 -13.85 -7.87
N ALA A 149 2.16 -13.01 -7.92
CA ALA A 149 0.80 -13.40 -7.57
C ALA A 149 0.26 -14.50 -8.52
N ASP A 150 0.52 -14.37 -9.81
CA ASP A 150 0.14 -15.38 -10.81
C ASP A 150 0.74 -16.77 -10.52
N ARG A 151 1.92 -16.79 -9.90
CA ARG A 151 2.66 -18.02 -9.52
C ARG A 151 2.41 -18.44 -8.06
N ASP A 152 1.49 -17.80 -7.35
CA ASP A 152 1.19 -18.04 -5.93
C ASP A 152 2.42 -17.88 -5.01
N GLN A 153 3.37 -17.02 -5.38
CA GLN A 153 4.60 -16.76 -4.62
C GLN A 153 4.38 -15.68 -3.53
N PHE A 154 3.43 -15.92 -2.66
CA PHE A 154 2.97 -14.95 -1.67
C PHE A 154 4.06 -14.54 -0.66
N ASN A 155 4.88 -15.49 -0.21
CA ASN A 155 5.97 -15.18 0.72
C ASN A 155 7.03 -14.28 0.07
N THR A 156 7.30 -14.45 -1.23
CA THR A 156 8.20 -13.59 -1.98
C THR A 156 7.64 -12.17 -2.11
N ILE A 157 6.32 -12.04 -2.33
CA ILE A 157 5.64 -10.75 -2.32
C ILE A 157 5.82 -10.07 -0.97
N THR A 158 5.58 -10.78 0.12
CA THR A 158 5.76 -10.25 1.48
C THR A 158 7.18 -9.75 1.70
N ARG A 159 8.20 -10.51 1.28
CA ARG A 159 9.60 -10.07 1.40
C ARG A 159 9.91 -8.80 0.60
N ARG A 160 9.36 -8.66 -0.60
CA ARG A 160 9.54 -7.45 -1.42
C ARG A 160 8.91 -6.21 -0.80
N ILE A 161 7.76 -6.37 -0.15
CA ILE A 161 7.05 -5.26 0.51
C ILE A 161 7.71 -4.91 1.85
N ASN A 162 7.99 -5.91 2.69
CA ASN A 162 8.41 -5.73 4.09
C ASN A 162 9.92 -5.81 4.31
N GLY A 163 10.67 -6.40 3.39
CA GLY A 163 12.08 -6.73 3.59
C GLY A 163 12.30 -8.03 4.38
N GLY A 164 11.24 -8.65 4.87
CA GLY A 164 11.22 -9.89 5.63
C GLY A 164 9.83 -10.53 5.61
N LEU A 165 9.51 -11.29 6.64
CA LEU A 165 8.22 -11.98 6.77
C LEU A 165 7.41 -11.49 7.99
N ASN A 166 7.61 -10.24 8.42
CA ASN A 166 6.85 -9.66 9.53
C ASN A 166 5.35 -9.65 9.20
N GLY A 167 4.55 -10.16 10.14
CA GLY A 167 3.11 -10.23 9.97
C GLY A 167 2.63 -11.26 8.95
N LEU A 168 3.47 -12.26 8.59
CA LEU A 168 3.12 -13.25 7.57
C LEU A 168 1.80 -13.98 7.90
N GLN A 169 1.58 -14.34 9.16
CA GLN A 169 0.37 -15.05 9.57
C GLN A 169 -0.90 -14.23 9.28
N ASP A 170 -0.91 -12.96 9.67
CA ASP A 170 -2.03 -12.05 9.38
C ASP A 170 -2.24 -11.87 7.87
N ARG A 171 -1.16 -11.69 7.12
CA ARG A 171 -1.22 -11.57 5.64
C ARG A 171 -1.81 -12.84 4.99
N LEU A 172 -1.42 -14.02 5.46
CA LEU A 172 -1.94 -15.31 4.97
C LEU A 172 -3.42 -15.50 5.31
N GLU A 173 -3.86 -15.07 6.47
CA GLU A 173 -5.27 -15.14 6.87
C GLU A 173 -6.15 -14.24 5.99
N ILE A 174 -5.71 -13.02 5.72
CA ILE A 174 -6.41 -12.12 4.78
C ILE A 174 -6.40 -12.70 3.37
N TRP A 175 -5.28 -13.26 2.93
CA TRP A 175 -5.16 -13.89 1.61
C TRP A 175 -6.11 -15.09 1.45
N ALA A 176 -6.23 -15.93 2.48
CA ALA A 176 -7.17 -17.05 2.47
C ALA A 176 -8.63 -16.58 2.33
N ARG A 177 -9.01 -15.55 3.10
CA ARG A 177 -10.34 -14.94 2.98
C ARG A 177 -10.58 -14.33 1.60
N ALA A 178 -9.61 -13.60 1.07
CA ALA A 178 -9.71 -12.99 -0.25
C ALA A 178 -9.88 -14.03 -1.36
N ARG A 179 -9.12 -15.10 -1.32
CA ARG A 179 -9.27 -16.21 -2.28
C ARG A 179 -10.64 -16.86 -2.20
N ALA A 180 -11.15 -17.11 -1.02
CA ALA A 180 -12.47 -17.71 -0.83
C ALA A 180 -13.59 -16.79 -1.38
N VAL A 181 -13.56 -15.51 -1.06
CA VAL A 181 -14.54 -14.51 -1.50
C VAL A 181 -14.52 -14.36 -3.03
N LEU A 182 -13.34 -14.24 -3.62
CA LEU A 182 -13.20 -13.98 -5.05
C LEU A 182 -13.44 -15.22 -5.91
N CYS A 183 -13.23 -16.45 -5.39
CA CYS A 183 -13.61 -17.67 -6.08
C CYS A 183 -15.12 -17.89 -6.12
N GLN A 184 -15.85 -17.46 -5.07
CA GLN A 184 -17.31 -17.55 -5.05
C GLN A 184 -17.95 -16.62 -6.11
N SER A 185 -17.34 -15.47 -6.37
CA SER A 185 -17.83 -14.50 -7.36
C SER A 185 -17.67 -14.94 -8.82
N LEU A 186 -16.98 -16.04 -9.08
CA LEU A 186 -16.81 -16.61 -10.43
C LEU A 186 -17.84 -17.73 -10.74
N GLY A 187 -18.64 -18.12 -9.75
CA GLY A 187 -19.64 -19.18 -9.87
C GLY A 187 -21.09 -18.70 -10.06
N GLU A 188 -21.28 -17.37 -10.11
CA GLU A 188 -22.54 -16.70 -10.44
C GLU A 188 -22.48 -16.07 -11.84
#